data_96a1464e04b02ac1ceb70864903f8c54
#
_entry.id   96a1464e04b02ac1ceb70864903f8c54
#
_cell.length_a   1.000
_cell.length_b   1.000
_cell.length_c   1.000
_cell.angle_alpha   90.00
_cell.angle_beta   90.00
_cell.angle_gamma   90.00
#
_symmetry.space_group_name_H-M   'P 1'
#
loop_
_entity.id
_entity.type
_entity.pdbx_description
1 polymer ?
#
loop_
_entity_poly.entity_id
_entity_poly.type
_entity_poly.pdbx_seq_one_letter_code
_entity_poly.pdbx_strand_id
1 'polypeptide(L)'
;MAVETHQDRRNRLAVELRQRGSGPVRLAKSTSNLFRDRGSGPRQMLDVSDFHHVLNVDPAEGMVEVEGMTTYAELVDATLAHGLMPAVVPELKSITIGGAVSGVGIESSSFRYGLVHETVSEMDVLLANGEIVTCTADNEHRDLFFGLPNSYGTLGYILKLKALALPVKPYVRLTHIRIPDTDEFFATLE
;
A
#
# COMPACT_ATOMS: atom_id res chain seq x y z
N MET A 1 27.84 5.71 -10.17
CA MET A 1 26.82 6.70 -9.75
C MET A 1 26.25 6.21 -8.42
N ALA A 2 26.13 7.08 -7.43
CA ALA A 2 25.46 6.72 -6.17
C ALA A 2 23.97 6.41 -6.46
N VAL A 3 23.45 5.36 -5.85
CA VAL A 3 22.02 5.02 -5.96
C VAL A 3 21.24 6.08 -5.21
N GLU A 4 20.23 6.69 -5.83
CA GLU A 4 19.36 7.69 -5.19
C GLU A 4 18.61 7.06 -4.01
N THR A 5 18.72 7.67 -2.83
CA THR A 5 18.07 7.17 -1.62
C THR A 5 16.57 7.51 -1.61
N HIS A 6 15.79 6.84 -0.76
CA HIS A 6 14.39 7.22 -0.52
C HIS A 6 14.26 8.71 -0.15
N GLN A 7 15.16 9.21 0.70
CA GLN A 7 15.16 10.61 1.13
C GLN A 7 15.41 11.58 -0.04
N ASP A 8 16.31 11.23 -0.97
CA ASP A 8 16.59 12.07 -2.14
C ASP A 8 15.37 12.11 -3.07
N ARG A 9 14.74 10.95 -3.33
CA ARG A 9 13.53 10.87 -4.15
C ARG A 9 12.36 11.69 -3.57
N ARG A 10 12.11 11.58 -2.26
CA ARG A 10 11.03 12.35 -1.60
C ARG A 10 11.29 13.85 -1.65
N ASN A 11 12.52 14.29 -1.44
CA ASN A 11 12.89 15.70 -1.51
C ASN A 11 12.72 16.26 -2.93
N ARG A 12 13.17 15.52 -3.95
CA ARG A 12 12.99 15.87 -5.36
C ARG A 12 11.51 16.03 -5.70
N LEU A 13 10.68 15.06 -5.33
CA LEU A 13 9.24 15.04 -5.62
C LEU A 13 8.50 16.20 -4.91
N ALA A 14 8.85 16.49 -3.66
CA ALA A 14 8.29 17.61 -2.90
C ALA A 14 8.62 18.97 -3.55
N VAL A 15 9.87 19.15 -4.00
CA VAL A 15 10.28 20.36 -4.73
C VAL A 15 9.54 20.48 -6.06
N GLU A 16 9.45 19.40 -6.81
CA GLU A 16 8.73 19.35 -8.08
C GLU A 16 7.27 19.76 -7.92
N LEU A 17 6.58 19.22 -6.90
CA LEU A 17 5.18 19.55 -6.65
C LEU A 17 4.99 21.03 -6.27
N ARG A 18 5.88 21.59 -5.43
CA ARG A 18 5.82 23.02 -5.04
C ARG A 18 6.06 23.96 -6.20
N GLN A 19 6.85 23.57 -7.18
CA GLN A 19 7.15 24.38 -8.37
C GLN A 19 6.01 24.34 -9.40
N ARG A 20 5.11 23.37 -9.29
CA ARG A 20 3.92 23.28 -10.13
C ARG A 20 2.88 24.28 -9.66
N GLY A 21 2.28 25.00 -10.59
CA GLY A 21 1.18 25.93 -10.28
C GLY A 21 -0.06 25.21 -9.72
N SER A 22 -1.02 25.98 -9.24
CA SER A 22 -2.31 25.47 -8.78
C SER A 22 -3.05 24.74 -9.92
N GLY A 23 -3.37 23.46 -9.74
CA GLY A 23 -4.09 22.66 -10.72
C GLY A 23 -4.20 21.21 -10.29
N PRO A 24 -5.11 20.43 -10.88
CA PRO A 24 -5.27 19.04 -10.54
C PRO A 24 -4.04 18.23 -10.94
N VAL A 25 -3.48 17.50 -9.98
CA VAL A 25 -2.32 16.61 -10.15
C VAL A 25 -2.80 15.18 -10.29
N ARG A 26 -2.13 14.40 -11.12
CA ARG A 26 -2.33 12.97 -11.29
C ARG A 26 -1.00 12.25 -11.22
N LEU A 27 -1.00 11.05 -10.63
CA LEU A 27 0.19 10.22 -10.64
C LEU A 27 0.47 9.66 -12.04
N ALA A 28 1.69 9.84 -12.52
CA ALA A 28 2.21 9.13 -13.68
C ALA A 28 2.66 7.73 -13.22
N LYS A 29 1.80 6.75 -13.44
CA LYS A 29 2.04 5.36 -13.07
C LYS A 29 1.41 4.38 -14.05
N SER A 30 1.99 3.20 -14.19
CA SER A 30 1.49 2.13 -15.07
C SER A 30 0.28 1.40 -14.49
N THR A 31 0.20 1.30 -13.17
CA THR A 31 -0.92 0.64 -12.47
C THR A 31 -2.09 1.59 -12.29
N SER A 32 -3.29 1.08 -12.41
CA SER A 32 -4.50 1.89 -12.25
C SER A 32 -5.69 1.06 -11.83
N ASN A 33 -6.61 1.67 -11.08
CA ASN A 33 -7.91 1.10 -10.85
C ASN A 33 -8.70 1.02 -12.17
N LEU A 34 -9.06 -0.18 -12.60
CA LEU A 34 -9.74 -0.48 -13.85
C LEU A 34 -11.19 0.05 -13.90
N PHE A 35 -11.79 0.28 -12.74
CA PHE A 35 -13.22 0.63 -12.60
C PHE A 35 -13.49 2.14 -12.47
N ARG A 36 -12.45 2.99 -12.57
CA ARG A 36 -12.62 4.44 -12.48
C ARG A 36 -12.73 5.09 -13.84
N ASP A 37 -13.80 5.83 -14.03
CA ASP A 37 -13.86 6.80 -15.12
C ASP A 37 -12.83 7.92 -14.88
N ARG A 38 -11.93 8.09 -15.83
CA ARG A 38 -10.86 9.07 -15.77
C ARG A 38 -11.23 10.23 -16.66
N GLY A 39 -11.90 11.22 -16.10
CA GLY A 39 -12.22 12.45 -16.84
C GLY A 39 -11.06 12.93 -17.71
N SER A 40 -11.38 13.46 -18.89
CA SER A 40 -10.45 13.79 -19.99
C SER A 40 -9.79 15.18 -19.87
N GLY A 41 -9.96 15.92 -18.78
CA GLY A 41 -9.40 17.27 -18.61
C GLY A 41 -7.86 17.30 -18.50
N PRO A 42 -7.22 18.44 -18.79
CA PRO A 42 -5.77 18.62 -18.66
C PRO A 42 -5.38 18.46 -17.19
N ARG A 43 -4.33 17.65 -16.93
CA ARG A 43 -3.81 17.37 -15.59
C ARG A 43 -2.30 17.41 -15.61
N GLN A 44 -1.72 17.89 -14.52
CA GLN A 44 -0.28 17.82 -14.31
C GLN A 44 0.08 16.41 -13.85
N MET A 45 1.04 15.80 -14.54
CA MET A 45 1.49 14.44 -14.19
C MET A 45 2.65 14.52 -13.21
N LEU A 46 2.53 13.84 -12.06
CA LEU A 46 3.59 13.70 -11.07
C LEU A 46 4.17 12.29 -11.18
N ASP A 47 5.46 12.19 -11.48
CA ASP A 47 6.12 10.89 -11.62
C ASP A 47 6.51 10.34 -10.25
N VAL A 48 5.90 9.22 -9.91
CA VAL A 48 6.14 8.46 -8.67
C VAL A 48 6.66 7.05 -8.96
N SER A 49 7.06 6.77 -10.20
CA SER A 49 7.49 5.42 -10.61
C SER A 49 8.68 4.90 -9.81
N ASP A 50 9.55 5.80 -9.35
CA ASP A 50 10.75 5.44 -8.57
C ASP A 50 10.45 5.07 -7.09
N PHE A 51 9.19 5.18 -6.64
CA PHE A 51 8.80 4.86 -5.25
C PHE A 51 8.28 3.42 -5.12
N HIS A 52 9.05 2.44 -5.60
CA HIS A 52 8.65 1.03 -5.65
C HIS A 52 9.61 0.07 -4.95
N HIS A 53 10.36 0.54 -3.95
CA HIS A 53 11.34 -0.29 -3.24
C HIS A 53 10.79 -0.80 -1.90
N VAL A 54 11.15 -2.03 -1.55
CA VAL A 54 11.09 -2.52 -0.18
C VAL A 54 12.36 -2.02 0.53
N LEU A 55 12.17 -1.14 1.52
CA LEU A 55 13.25 -0.43 2.18
C LEU A 55 13.85 -1.23 3.34
N ASN A 56 13.00 -1.95 4.08
CA ASN A 56 13.42 -2.80 5.18
C ASN A 56 12.40 -3.92 5.41
N VAL A 57 12.88 -5.10 5.78
CA VAL A 57 12.07 -6.21 6.30
C VAL A 57 12.62 -6.57 7.68
N ASP A 58 11.79 -6.45 8.70
CA ASP A 58 12.15 -6.76 10.08
C ASP A 58 11.41 -8.02 10.56
N PRO A 59 12.08 -9.20 10.55
CA PRO A 59 11.47 -10.44 11.01
C PRO A 59 11.24 -10.50 12.52
N ALA A 60 11.97 -9.72 13.32
CA ALA A 60 11.82 -9.71 14.77
C ALA A 60 10.52 -8.98 15.18
N GLU A 61 10.23 -7.88 14.51
CA GLU A 61 9.02 -7.08 14.75
C GLU A 61 7.83 -7.53 13.90
N GLY A 62 8.06 -8.39 12.89
CA GLY A 62 7.03 -8.77 11.92
C GLY A 62 6.54 -7.58 11.08
N MET A 63 7.44 -6.69 10.70
CA MET A 63 7.11 -5.46 9.98
C MET A 63 7.91 -5.33 8.68
N VAL A 64 7.32 -4.65 7.71
CA VAL A 64 7.99 -4.24 6.48
C VAL A 64 7.85 -2.75 6.27
N GLU A 65 8.94 -2.09 5.89
CA GLU A 65 8.97 -0.69 5.45
C GLU A 65 9.11 -0.66 3.93
N VAL A 66 8.16 -0.02 3.27
CA VAL A 66 7.99 -0.14 1.82
C VAL A 66 7.48 1.16 1.19
N GLU A 67 7.93 1.45 -0.03
CA GLU A 67 7.45 2.59 -0.81
C GLU A 67 6.06 2.31 -1.42
N GLY A 68 5.24 3.36 -1.53
CA GLY A 68 3.81 3.24 -1.85
C GLY A 68 3.48 2.69 -3.24
N MET A 69 4.42 2.74 -4.19
CA MET A 69 4.26 2.21 -5.55
C MET A 69 4.77 0.78 -5.70
N THR A 70 5.33 0.18 -4.65
CA THR A 70 5.74 -1.22 -4.65
C THR A 70 4.53 -2.11 -4.90
N THR A 71 4.63 -2.95 -5.91
CA THR A 71 3.58 -3.94 -6.22
C THR A 71 3.60 -5.07 -5.19
N TYR A 72 2.46 -5.74 -5.01
CA TYR A 72 2.43 -6.91 -4.13
C TYR A 72 3.29 -8.07 -4.64
N ALA A 73 3.56 -8.15 -5.96
CA ALA A 73 4.55 -9.10 -6.48
C ALA A 73 5.94 -8.84 -5.87
N GLU A 74 6.44 -7.61 -5.98
CA GLU A 74 7.76 -7.20 -5.46
C GLU A 74 7.81 -7.31 -3.92
N LEU A 75 6.73 -6.90 -3.26
CA LEU A 75 6.64 -6.94 -1.80
C LEU A 75 6.66 -8.37 -1.25
N VAL A 76 5.88 -9.27 -1.85
CA VAL A 76 5.84 -10.69 -1.46
C VAL A 76 7.19 -11.35 -1.72
N ASP A 77 7.80 -11.14 -2.89
CA ASP A 77 9.11 -11.70 -3.21
C ASP A 77 10.18 -11.26 -2.20
N ALA A 78 10.18 -9.98 -1.81
CA ALA A 78 11.12 -9.45 -0.82
C ALA A 78 10.87 -10.03 0.59
N THR A 79 9.62 -10.11 1.03
CA THR A 79 9.29 -10.59 2.39
C THR A 79 9.46 -12.10 2.53
N LEU A 80 9.17 -12.90 1.48
CA LEU A 80 9.37 -14.35 1.49
C LEU A 80 10.84 -14.75 1.68
N ALA A 81 11.79 -13.94 1.19
CA ALA A 81 13.21 -14.15 1.44
C ALA A 81 13.57 -14.15 2.95
N HIS A 82 12.72 -13.54 3.77
CA HIS A 82 12.83 -13.47 5.23
C HIS A 82 11.85 -14.42 5.96
N GLY A 83 11.14 -15.28 5.24
CA GLY A 83 10.12 -16.17 5.81
C GLY A 83 8.84 -15.44 6.25
N LEU A 84 8.59 -14.25 5.70
CA LEU A 84 7.44 -13.41 6.00
C LEU A 84 6.57 -13.20 4.75
N MET A 85 5.32 -12.78 4.97
CA MET A 85 4.41 -12.33 3.93
C MET A 85 3.53 -11.20 4.50
N PRO A 86 3.15 -10.18 3.71
CA PRO A 86 2.19 -9.17 4.17
C PRO A 86 0.91 -9.84 4.69
N ALA A 87 0.32 -9.29 5.77
CA ALA A 87 -0.84 -9.90 6.44
C ALA A 87 -2.07 -10.00 5.52
N VAL A 88 -2.22 -9.06 4.59
CA VAL A 88 -3.30 -9.02 3.59
C VAL A 88 -2.69 -8.84 2.20
N VAL A 89 -2.88 -9.81 1.31
CA VAL A 89 -2.28 -9.85 -0.03
C VAL A 89 -3.38 -9.92 -1.09
N PRO A 90 -3.51 -8.90 -1.95
CA PRO A 90 -4.45 -8.89 -3.06
C PRO A 90 -4.19 -9.99 -4.09
N GLU A 91 -5.27 -10.53 -4.67
CA GLU A 91 -5.19 -11.49 -5.79
C GLU A 91 -4.41 -10.91 -6.98
N LEU A 92 -4.69 -9.65 -7.32
CA LEU A 92 -4.00 -8.97 -8.41
C LEU A 92 -2.64 -8.45 -7.91
N LYS A 93 -1.62 -9.24 -8.07
CA LYS A 93 -0.25 -8.93 -7.62
C LYS A 93 0.38 -7.67 -8.22
N SER A 94 -0.21 -7.10 -9.27
CA SER A 94 0.18 -5.80 -9.84
C SER A 94 -0.39 -4.59 -9.07
N ILE A 95 -1.27 -4.79 -8.11
CA ILE A 95 -1.74 -3.72 -7.22
C ILE A 95 -0.57 -3.23 -6.38
N THR A 96 -0.46 -1.91 -6.22
CA THR A 96 0.55 -1.30 -5.33
C THR A 96 0.02 -1.20 -3.92
N ILE A 97 0.91 -1.34 -2.92
CA ILE A 97 0.49 -1.30 -1.51
C ILE A 97 -0.14 0.04 -1.13
N GLY A 98 0.41 1.17 -1.57
CA GLY A 98 -0.20 2.49 -1.35
C GLY A 98 -1.57 2.64 -2.03
N GLY A 99 -1.74 1.98 -3.18
CA GLY A 99 -3.03 1.89 -3.88
C GLY A 99 -4.06 1.07 -3.11
N ALA A 100 -3.65 -0.05 -2.53
CA ALA A 100 -4.50 -0.91 -1.72
C ALA A 100 -4.93 -0.22 -0.41
N VAL A 101 -4.04 0.53 0.25
CA VAL A 101 -4.38 1.36 1.42
C VAL A 101 -5.40 2.43 1.05
N SER A 102 -5.10 3.24 0.02
CA SER A 102 -5.97 4.35 -0.39
C SER A 102 -7.31 3.90 -0.98
N GLY A 103 -7.39 2.67 -1.49
CA GLY A 103 -8.55 2.08 -2.14
C GLY A 103 -9.32 1.08 -1.28
N VAL A 104 -8.90 0.88 -0.03
CA VAL A 104 -9.50 -0.08 0.91
C VAL A 104 -9.49 -1.51 0.35
N GLY A 105 -8.28 -2.08 0.23
CA GLY A 105 -8.13 -3.48 -0.21
C GLY A 105 -8.72 -4.45 0.81
N ILE A 106 -9.57 -5.36 0.34
CA ILE A 106 -10.14 -6.47 1.10
C ILE A 106 -9.80 -7.77 0.39
N GLU A 107 -9.35 -8.77 1.16
CA GLU A 107 -8.89 -10.05 0.65
C GLU A 107 -9.32 -11.20 1.58
N SER A 108 -9.05 -12.43 1.16
CA SER A 108 -9.47 -13.64 1.89
C SER A 108 -8.96 -13.71 3.34
N SER A 109 -7.85 -13.07 3.66
CA SER A 109 -7.31 -13.01 5.03
C SER A 109 -7.87 -11.87 5.88
N SER A 110 -8.67 -10.97 5.28
CA SER A 110 -9.19 -9.77 5.97
C SER A 110 -10.14 -10.08 7.11
N PHE A 111 -10.83 -11.23 7.09
CA PHE A 111 -11.67 -11.65 8.23
C PHE A 111 -10.86 -11.82 9.53
N ARG A 112 -9.54 -12.05 9.42
CA ARG A 112 -8.64 -12.27 10.56
C ARG A 112 -7.76 -11.07 10.87
N TYR A 113 -7.29 -10.37 9.84
CA TYR A 113 -6.28 -9.31 9.99
C TYR A 113 -6.79 -7.92 9.65
N GLY A 114 -8.09 -7.79 9.32
CA GLY A 114 -8.66 -6.54 8.86
C GLY A 114 -8.36 -6.25 7.39
N LEU A 115 -8.71 -5.07 6.96
CA LEU A 115 -8.44 -4.57 5.61
C LEU A 115 -6.97 -4.16 5.47
N VAL A 116 -6.48 -3.97 4.26
CA VAL A 116 -5.07 -3.61 4.03
C VAL A 116 -4.60 -2.43 4.89
N HIS A 117 -5.39 -1.35 4.96
CA HIS A 117 -5.02 -0.17 5.74
C HIS A 117 -4.98 -0.40 7.26
N GLU A 118 -5.71 -1.39 7.78
CA GLU A 118 -5.71 -1.76 9.19
C GLU A 118 -4.45 -2.54 9.60
N THR A 119 -3.67 -3.00 8.61
CA THR A 119 -2.36 -3.63 8.83
C THR A 119 -1.19 -2.64 8.78
N VAL A 120 -1.46 -1.35 8.58
CA VAL A 120 -0.45 -0.29 8.47
C VAL A 120 -0.35 0.47 9.77
N SER A 121 0.87 0.71 10.25
CA SER A 121 1.14 1.44 11.48
C SER A 121 1.62 2.88 11.27
N GLU A 122 2.22 3.18 10.11
CA GLU A 122 2.82 4.47 9.79
C GLU A 122 2.77 4.72 8.29
N MET A 123 2.55 5.97 7.88
CA MET A 123 2.61 6.39 6.47
C MET A 123 3.30 7.75 6.33
N ASP A 124 4.22 7.86 5.36
CA ASP A 124 4.71 9.15 4.85
C ASP A 124 3.82 9.59 3.69
N VAL A 125 3.19 10.73 3.83
CA VAL A 125 2.19 11.26 2.89
C VAL A 125 2.63 12.57 2.29
N LEU A 126 2.68 12.65 0.97
CA LEU A 126 2.88 13.90 0.23
C LEU A 126 1.54 14.62 0.09
N LEU A 127 1.44 15.80 0.67
CA LEU A 127 0.28 16.68 0.60
C LEU A 127 0.30 17.56 -0.66
N ALA A 128 -0.83 18.13 -1.02
CA ALA A 128 -0.99 18.97 -2.21
C ALA A 128 -0.11 20.24 -2.21
N ASN A 129 0.30 20.72 -1.04
CA ASN A 129 1.21 21.86 -0.87
C ASN A 129 2.70 21.48 -1.02
N GLY A 130 3.00 20.20 -1.29
CA GLY A 130 4.37 19.67 -1.38
C GLY A 130 5.04 19.43 -0.03
N GLU A 131 4.30 19.48 1.07
CA GLU A 131 4.76 19.03 2.38
C GLU A 131 4.67 17.50 2.46
N ILE A 132 5.61 16.87 3.16
CA ILE A 132 5.58 15.44 3.44
C ILE A 132 5.47 15.29 4.95
N VAL A 133 4.39 14.66 5.38
CA VAL A 133 4.10 14.39 6.79
C VAL A 133 4.11 12.90 7.08
N THR A 134 4.63 12.52 8.24
CA THR A 134 4.51 11.15 8.75
C THR A 134 3.26 11.08 9.62
N CYS A 135 2.31 10.23 9.27
CA CYS A 135 1.07 10.03 10.02
C CYS A 135 1.01 8.64 10.63
N THR A 136 0.55 8.61 11.89
CA THR A 136 0.30 7.40 12.69
C THR A 136 -1.03 7.54 13.43
N ALA A 137 -1.47 6.46 14.10
CA ALA A 137 -2.69 6.51 14.93
C ALA A 137 -2.58 7.45 16.13
N ASP A 138 -1.37 7.85 16.56
CA ASP A 138 -1.13 8.50 17.86
C ASP A 138 -0.44 9.86 17.75
N ASN A 139 -0.10 10.34 16.54
CA ASN A 139 0.57 11.63 16.38
C ASN A 139 -0.42 12.75 15.94
N GLU A 140 0.10 13.95 15.75
CA GLU A 140 -0.66 15.16 15.35
C GLU A 140 -1.37 15.00 13.97
N HIS A 141 -0.94 14.06 13.15
CA HIS A 141 -1.52 13.75 11.83
C HIS A 141 -2.48 12.55 11.88
N ARG A 142 -2.98 12.19 13.06
CA ARG A 142 -3.91 11.08 13.28
C ARG A 142 -5.16 11.14 12.38
N ASP A 143 -5.72 12.33 12.20
CA ASP A 143 -6.92 12.49 11.36
C ASP A 143 -6.62 12.18 9.88
N LEU A 144 -5.42 12.51 9.40
CA LEU A 144 -4.96 12.14 8.08
C LEU A 144 -4.74 10.62 7.99
N PHE A 145 -4.15 10.01 9.02
CA PHE A 145 -3.91 8.57 9.08
C PHE A 145 -5.22 7.78 8.88
N PHE A 146 -6.27 8.13 9.61
CA PHE A 146 -7.57 7.48 9.49
C PHE A 146 -8.42 7.95 8.30
N GLY A 147 -8.13 9.12 7.75
CA GLY A 147 -8.83 9.67 6.59
C GLY A 147 -8.31 9.19 5.23
N LEU A 148 -7.07 8.73 5.16
CA LEU A 148 -6.43 8.26 3.92
C LEU A 148 -7.10 7.02 3.30
N PRO A 149 -7.52 5.99 4.07
CA PRO A 149 -8.29 4.89 3.52
C PRO A 149 -9.56 5.40 2.84
N ASN A 150 -9.88 4.83 1.68
CA ASN A 150 -10.99 5.25 0.81
C ASN A 150 -10.89 6.68 0.23
N SER A 151 -9.76 7.37 0.42
CA SER A 151 -9.56 8.71 -0.15
C SER A 151 -9.20 8.68 -1.63
N TYR A 152 -8.70 7.56 -2.13
CA TYR A 152 -8.25 7.40 -3.52
C TYR A 152 -7.24 8.47 -3.97
N GLY A 153 -6.41 8.96 -3.06
CA GLY A 153 -5.40 9.97 -3.32
C GLY A 153 -5.92 11.43 -3.34
N THR A 154 -7.14 11.69 -2.88
CA THR A 154 -7.68 13.05 -2.79
C THR A 154 -7.12 13.85 -1.62
N LEU A 155 -6.62 13.18 -0.57
CA LEU A 155 -6.01 13.81 0.61
C LEU A 155 -4.49 13.89 0.52
N GLY A 156 -3.86 13.09 -0.33
CA GLY A 156 -2.41 13.02 -0.49
C GLY A 156 -1.97 11.71 -1.13
N TYR A 157 -0.65 11.57 -1.32
CA TYR A 157 -0.05 10.39 -1.91
C TYR A 157 0.87 9.71 -0.92
N ILE A 158 0.65 8.42 -0.65
CA ILE A 158 1.49 7.61 0.23
C ILE A 158 2.80 7.33 -0.50
N LEU A 159 3.90 7.88 0.03
CA LEU A 159 5.24 7.66 -0.51
C LEU A 159 5.92 6.44 0.11
N LYS A 160 5.67 6.22 1.41
CA LYS A 160 6.24 5.13 2.20
C LYS A 160 5.24 4.72 3.28
N LEU A 161 5.29 3.48 3.70
CA LEU A 161 4.50 2.98 4.82
C LEU A 161 5.19 1.82 5.54
N LYS A 162 4.77 1.56 6.78
CA LYS A 162 5.10 0.37 7.56
C LYS A 162 3.87 -0.51 7.69
N ALA A 163 4.00 -1.76 7.30
CA ALA A 163 2.91 -2.74 7.32
C ALA A 163 3.30 -4.02 8.05
N LEU A 164 2.29 -4.66 8.63
CA LEU A 164 2.40 -5.95 9.29
C LEU A 164 2.74 -7.04 8.27
N ALA A 165 3.74 -7.83 8.59
CA ALA A 165 4.12 -9.05 7.88
C ALA A 165 4.12 -10.25 8.83
N LEU A 166 3.62 -11.37 8.36
CA LEU A 166 3.41 -12.58 9.17
C LEU A 166 4.38 -13.67 8.78
N PRO A 167 4.86 -14.48 9.74
CA PRO A 167 5.64 -15.66 9.46
C PRO A 167 4.86 -16.65 8.59
N VAL A 168 5.50 -17.12 7.52
CA VAL A 168 4.90 -18.09 6.61
C VAL A 168 5.86 -19.22 6.28
N LYS A 169 5.30 -20.34 5.82
CA LYS A 169 6.07 -21.45 5.25
C LYS A 169 6.13 -21.31 3.73
N PRO A 170 7.16 -21.85 3.07
CA PRO A 170 7.34 -21.74 1.62
C PRO A 170 6.28 -22.52 0.82
N TYR A 171 5.55 -23.41 1.47
CA TYR A 171 4.53 -24.25 0.82
C TYR A 171 3.24 -24.30 1.64
N VAL A 172 2.11 -24.39 0.95
CA VAL A 172 0.79 -24.64 1.51
C VAL A 172 0.28 -26.03 1.08
N ARG A 173 -0.47 -26.69 1.96
CA ARG A 173 -1.22 -27.89 1.62
C ARG A 173 -2.66 -27.48 1.39
N LEU A 174 -3.20 -27.79 0.22
CA LEU A 174 -4.62 -27.63 -0.08
C LEU A 174 -5.34 -28.93 0.19
N THR A 175 -6.47 -28.84 0.93
CA THR A 175 -7.40 -29.96 1.14
C THR A 175 -8.76 -29.50 0.65
N HIS A 176 -9.30 -30.24 -0.33
CA HIS A 176 -10.62 -29.96 -0.87
C HIS A 176 -11.64 -30.82 -0.13
N ILE A 177 -12.60 -30.17 0.52
CA ILE A 177 -13.69 -30.84 1.22
C ILE A 177 -14.99 -30.47 0.50
N ARG A 178 -15.73 -31.49 0.03
CA ARG A 178 -17.04 -31.27 -0.56
C ARG A 178 -18.07 -31.28 0.55
N ILE A 179 -18.76 -30.17 0.75
CA ILE A 179 -19.84 -30.02 1.75
C ILE A 179 -21.13 -29.72 0.96
N PRO A 180 -22.07 -30.67 0.84
CA PRO A 180 -23.29 -30.49 0.03
C PRO A 180 -24.38 -29.73 0.77
N ASP A 181 -24.32 -29.63 2.11
CA ASP A 181 -25.31 -28.99 2.96
C ASP A 181 -24.82 -27.64 3.45
N THR A 182 -25.71 -26.64 3.43
CA THR A 182 -25.37 -25.25 3.78
C THR A 182 -25.07 -25.08 5.28
N ASP A 183 -25.81 -25.76 6.13
CA ASP A 183 -25.64 -25.63 7.59
C ASP A 183 -24.34 -26.29 8.05
N GLU A 184 -24.01 -27.46 7.45
CA GLU A 184 -22.72 -28.13 7.62
C GLU A 184 -21.57 -27.26 7.10
N PHE A 185 -21.77 -26.53 5.99
CA PHE A 185 -20.75 -25.61 5.45
C PHE A 185 -20.41 -24.52 6.45
N PHE A 186 -21.40 -23.82 6.98
CA PHE A 186 -21.15 -22.75 7.97
C PHE A 186 -20.56 -23.28 9.27
N ALA A 187 -21.02 -24.42 9.76
CA ALA A 187 -20.42 -25.05 10.95
C ALA A 187 -18.96 -25.50 10.75
N THR A 188 -18.55 -25.76 9.50
CA THR A 188 -17.15 -26.13 9.18
C THR A 188 -16.22 -24.91 9.06
N LEU A 189 -16.79 -23.71 8.82
CA LEU A 189 -16.01 -22.46 8.71
C LEU A 189 -15.63 -21.87 10.08
N GLU A 190 -16.31 -22.21 11.17
CA GLU A 190 -16.02 -21.79 12.55
C GLU A 190 -14.82 -22.57 13.12
#